data_ef9e6b0f8edc8ba9993553edbcce047e
#
_entry.id   ef9e6b0f8edc8ba9993553edbcce047e
#
_cell.length_a   1.000
_cell.length_b   1.000
_cell.length_c   1.000
_cell.angle_alpha   90.00
_cell.angle_beta   90.00
_cell.angle_gamma   90.00
#
_symmetry.space_group_name_H-M   'P 1'
#
loop_
_entity.id
_entity.type
_entity.pdbx_description
1 polymer ?
#
loop_
_entity_poly.entity_id
_entity_poly.type
_entity_poly.pdbx_seq_one_letter_code
_entity_poly.pdbx_strand_id
1 'polypeptide(L)'
;MALTDLTRISTSGIATGTSLSGAILHGDAHFRGTQVGVTSALFDSSDDALEFNDNVKLTFGNDGDLKLYHNGSHSYIDETGMGNLYIRNGTKNSIWCKTGGQVNLYFNDVKKFETTNHGAIVTGILTATGFSGPLSNASGISTFYDLRVTNNLTVEGTTTTLDTNLIGVDRVEVG
;
A
#
# COMPACT_ATOMS: atom_id res chain seq x y z
N MET A 1 -17.88 -41.38 -34.87
CA MET A 1 -16.52 -41.06 -35.36
C MET A 1 -16.00 -39.91 -34.52
N ALA A 2 -15.09 -40.16 -33.58
CA ALA A 2 -14.51 -39.13 -32.77
C ALA A 2 -13.45 -38.41 -33.61
N LEU A 3 -13.52 -37.07 -33.74
CA LEU A 3 -12.48 -36.27 -34.33
C LEU A 3 -11.32 -36.24 -33.31
N THR A 4 -10.30 -37.03 -33.55
CA THR A 4 -9.14 -37.16 -32.65
C THR A 4 -8.02 -36.20 -32.94
N ASP A 5 -8.12 -35.41 -34.02
CA ASP A 5 -7.06 -34.47 -34.41
C ASP A 5 -7.67 -33.25 -35.09
N LEU A 6 -7.92 -32.17 -34.32
CA LEU A 6 -8.32 -30.87 -34.83
C LEU A 6 -7.06 -30.02 -35.03
N THR A 7 -6.32 -30.31 -36.10
CA THR A 7 -5.03 -29.67 -36.39
C THR A 7 -5.14 -28.18 -36.79
N ARG A 8 -6.33 -27.67 -37.06
CA ARG A 8 -6.54 -26.26 -37.39
C ARG A 8 -8.00 -25.84 -37.27
N ILE A 9 -8.28 -24.92 -36.37
CA ILE A 9 -9.50 -24.12 -36.44
C ILE A 9 -9.20 -22.95 -37.38
N SER A 10 -9.82 -22.94 -38.57
CA SER A 10 -9.68 -21.83 -39.54
C SER A 10 -10.16 -20.53 -38.95
N THR A 11 -9.57 -19.41 -39.34
CA THR A 11 -9.86 -18.04 -38.90
C THR A 11 -11.31 -17.58 -39.10
N SER A 12 -12.16 -18.37 -39.74
CA SER A 12 -13.61 -18.16 -39.88
C SER A 12 -14.47 -19.17 -39.06
N GLY A 13 -13.84 -20.04 -38.32
CA GLY A 13 -14.55 -21.04 -37.46
C GLY A 13 -14.73 -20.55 -36.05
N ILE A 14 -15.97 -20.20 -35.68
CA ILE A 14 -16.34 -20.04 -34.28
C ILE A 14 -16.41 -21.46 -33.67
N ALA A 15 -15.47 -21.84 -32.83
CA ALA A 15 -15.65 -23.00 -31.95
C ALA A 15 -16.69 -22.65 -30.88
N THR A 16 -17.97 -22.77 -31.22
CA THR A 16 -19.07 -22.72 -30.25
C THR A 16 -19.20 -24.09 -29.64
N GLY A 17 -18.45 -24.38 -28.64
CA GLY A 17 -18.67 -25.67 -28.04
C GLY A 17 -17.70 -26.01 -26.96
N THR A 18 -18.27 -26.31 -25.87
CA THR A 18 -17.83 -27.36 -24.94
C THR A 18 -16.34 -27.38 -24.63
N SER A 19 -16.00 -26.76 -23.52
CA SER A 19 -14.75 -26.91 -22.74
C SER A 19 -13.52 -27.42 -23.52
N LEU A 20 -12.54 -26.51 -23.67
CA LEU A 20 -11.16 -26.87 -23.99
C LEU A 20 -10.51 -27.51 -22.75
N SER A 21 -10.82 -28.77 -22.46
CA SER A 21 -10.19 -29.51 -21.37
C SER A 21 -8.80 -29.97 -21.83
N GLY A 22 -7.75 -29.50 -21.13
CA GLY A 22 -6.37 -29.88 -21.41
C GLY A 22 -5.75 -29.18 -22.62
N ALA A 23 -6.33 -28.10 -23.10
CA ALA A 23 -5.72 -27.30 -24.18
C ALA A 23 -4.47 -26.59 -23.69
N ILE A 24 -3.37 -26.76 -24.41
CA ILE A 24 -2.14 -25.98 -24.25
C ILE A 24 -2.14 -24.93 -25.36
N LEU A 25 -2.10 -23.66 -24.98
CA LEU A 25 -1.96 -22.57 -25.92
C LEU A 25 -0.47 -22.36 -26.19
N HIS A 26 -0.04 -22.55 -27.42
CA HIS A 26 1.31 -22.20 -27.87
C HIS A 26 1.27 -20.87 -28.61
N GLY A 27 2.09 -19.91 -28.16
CA GLY A 27 2.11 -18.55 -28.69
C GLY A 27 1.12 -17.62 -27.96
N ASP A 28 0.88 -16.47 -28.57
CA ASP A 28 0.10 -15.39 -27.97
C ASP A 28 -1.39 -15.71 -27.86
N ALA A 29 -1.99 -15.35 -26.74
CA ALA A 29 -3.44 -15.47 -26.51
C ALA A 29 -4.04 -14.09 -26.26
N HIS A 30 -4.91 -13.65 -27.19
CA HIS A 30 -5.58 -12.35 -27.11
C HIS A 30 -6.95 -12.46 -26.45
N PHE A 31 -7.17 -11.71 -25.36
CA PHE A 31 -8.47 -11.52 -24.74
C PHE A 31 -9.03 -10.16 -25.18
N ARG A 32 -10.16 -10.19 -25.88
CA ARG A 32 -10.77 -8.98 -26.44
C ARG A 32 -12.09 -8.68 -25.75
N GLY A 33 -12.30 -7.40 -25.45
CA GLY A 33 -13.59 -6.90 -24.98
C GLY A 33 -14.57 -6.71 -26.15
N THR A 34 -15.63 -5.96 -25.91
CA THR A 34 -16.67 -5.69 -26.91
C THR A 34 -16.23 -4.72 -28.01
N GLN A 35 -15.15 -3.98 -27.82
CA GLN A 35 -14.61 -3.07 -28.83
C GLN A 35 -13.83 -3.86 -29.89
N VAL A 36 -14.26 -3.71 -31.15
CA VAL A 36 -13.62 -4.39 -32.27
C VAL A 36 -12.19 -3.84 -32.48
N GLY A 37 -11.24 -4.75 -32.59
CA GLY A 37 -9.84 -4.40 -32.87
C GLY A 37 -9.00 -4.02 -31.64
N VAL A 38 -9.59 -3.98 -30.45
CA VAL A 38 -8.87 -3.68 -29.20
C VAL A 38 -8.64 -4.97 -28.41
N THR A 39 -7.38 -5.27 -28.12
CA THR A 39 -7.01 -6.33 -27.18
C THR A 39 -7.08 -5.76 -25.77
N SER A 40 -7.89 -6.37 -24.90
CA SER A 40 -7.98 -5.95 -23.48
C SER A 40 -6.84 -6.52 -22.68
N ALA A 41 -6.55 -7.84 -22.86
CA ALA A 41 -5.41 -8.50 -22.27
C ALA A 41 -4.76 -9.45 -23.28
N LEU A 42 -3.47 -9.63 -23.15
CA LEU A 42 -2.64 -10.48 -24.00
C LEU A 42 -1.78 -11.37 -23.13
N PHE A 43 -1.81 -12.68 -23.35
CA PHE A 43 -0.67 -13.50 -22.95
C PHE A 43 0.38 -13.39 -24.08
N ASP A 44 1.48 -12.70 -23.77
CA ASP A 44 2.62 -12.57 -24.67
C ASP A 44 3.60 -13.71 -24.38
N SER A 45 3.73 -14.62 -25.34
CA SER A 45 4.60 -15.78 -25.20
C SER A 45 6.08 -15.44 -25.36
N SER A 46 6.43 -14.29 -25.88
CA SER A 46 7.81 -13.85 -26.02
C SER A 46 8.37 -13.28 -24.73
N ASP A 47 7.51 -12.69 -23.92
CA ASP A 47 7.87 -12.06 -22.62
C ASP A 47 7.43 -12.88 -21.41
N ASP A 48 6.81 -14.06 -21.63
CA ASP A 48 6.20 -14.89 -20.57
C ASP A 48 5.25 -14.08 -19.65
N ALA A 49 4.52 -13.11 -20.21
CA ALA A 49 3.73 -12.14 -19.49
C ALA A 49 2.24 -12.21 -19.85
N LEU A 50 1.39 -11.95 -18.88
CA LEU A 50 -0.02 -11.62 -19.11
C LEU A 50 -0.19 -10.11 -18.97
N GLU A 51 -0.34 -9.44 -20.09
CA GLU A 51 -0.39 -8.00 -20.20
C GLU A 51 -1.84 -7.49 -20.21
N PHE A 52 -2.09 -6.41 -19.50
CA PHE A 52 -3.36 -5.70 -19.47
C PHE A 52 -3.14 -4.28 -20.00
N ASN A 53 -3.89 -3.90 -21.03
CA ASN A 53 -3.82 -2.55 -21.58
C ASN A 53 -4.38 -1.52 -20.60
N ASP A 54 -4.07 -0.26 -20.83
CA ASP A 54 -4.57 0.86 -20.05
C ASP A 54 -6.09 0.81 -19.89
N ASN A 55 -6.55 1.09 -18.68
CA ASN A 55 -7.94 1.06 -18.24
C ASN A 55 -8.60 -0.33 -18.21
N VAL A 56 -7.91 -1.39 -18.62
CA VAL A 56 -8.38 -2.76 -18.41
C VAL A 56 -8.14 -3.14 -16.95
N LYS A 57 -9.13 -3.72 -16.32
CA LYS A 57 -9.12 -4.04 -14.89
C LYS A 57 -9.10 -5.53 -14.67
N LEU A 58 -8.21 -5.99 -13.80
CA LEU A 58 -8.32 -7.29 -13.16
C LEU A 58 -9.17 -7.10 -11.90
N THR A 59 -10.36 -7.71 -11.89
CA THR A 59 -11.34 -7.50 -10.83
C THR A 59 -11.56 -8.78 -10.03
N PHE A 60 -11.77 -8.62 -8.73
CA PHE A 60 -12.08 -9.69 -7.79
C PHE A 60 -13.34 -9.33 -6.99
N GLY A 61 -14.14 -10.33 -6.63
CA GLY A 61 -15.44 -10.18 -6.00
C GLY A 61 -16.57 -10.12 -7.03
N ASN A 62 -17.80 -10.44 -6.62
CA ASN A 62 -18.96 -10.49 -7.53
C ASN A 62 -19.27 -9.11 -8.13
N ASP A 63 -19.04 -8.06 -7.36
CA ASP A 63 -19.24 -6.66 -7.76
C ASP A 63 -17.95 -5.95 -8.19
N GLY A 64 -16.85 -6.72 -8.29
CA GLY A 64 -15.54 -6.19 -8.66
C GLY A 64 -14.98 -5.26 -7.60
N ASP A 65 -15.02 -5.69 -6.35
CA ASP A 65 -14.64 -4.89 -5.19
C ASP A 65 -13.16 -4.52 -5.19
N LEU A 66 -12.29 -5.50 -5.47
CA LEU A 66 -10.87 -5.25 -5.65
C LEU A 66 -10.51 -5.16 -7.13
N LYS A 67 -9.79 -4.11 -7.52
CA LYS A 67 -9.35 -3.87 -8.89
C LYS A 67 -7.86 -3.56 -8.94
N LEU A 68 -7.17 -4.18 -9.91
CA LEU A 68 -5.80 -3.84 -10.27
C LEU A 68 -5.79 -3.34 -11.70
N TYR A 69 -5.22 -2.18 -11.95
CA TYR A 69 -5.17 -1.59 -13.29
C TYR A 69 -4.18 -0.43 -13.39
N HIS A 70 -3.83 -0.06 -14.63
CA HIS A 70 -3.15 1.17 -14.99
C HIS A 70 -4.08 2.05 -15.82
N ASN A 71 -4.09 3.37 -15.63
CA ASN A 71 -5.00 4.27 -16.34
C ASN A 71 -4.32 5.14 -17.41
N GLY A 72 -3.09 4.78 -17.79
CA GLY A 72 -2.24 5.56 -18.68
C GLY A 72 -1.34 6.58 -17.95
N SER A 73 -1.55 6.78 -16.65
CA SER A 73 -0.73 7.67 -15.82
C SER A 73 -0.33 7.06 -14.49
N HIS A 74 -1.23 6.32 -13.86
CA HIS A 74 -1.05 5.76 -12.52
C HIS A 74 -1.50 4.30 -12.46
N SER A 75 -0.83 3.52 -11.60
CA SER A 75 -1.21 2.15 -11.26
C SER A 75 -1.99 2.12 -9.96
N TYR A 76 -3.02 1.29 -9.90
CA TYR A 76 -3.96 1.21 -8.79
C TYR A 76 -4.11 -0.22 -8.26
N ILE A 77 -4.16 -0.31 -6.94
CA ILE A 77 -4.78 -1.41 -6.20
C ILE A 77 -5.97 -0.76 -5.49
N ASP A 78 -7.15 -0.92 -6.03
CA ASP A 78 -8.34 -0.15 -5.69
C ASP A 78 -9.39 -1.05 -5.04
N GLU A 79 -9.64 -0.85 -3.76
CA GLU A 79 -10.69 -1.50 -2.99
C GLU A 79 -11.91 -0.59 -2.98
N THR A 80 -12.94 -0.98 -3.73
CA THR A 80 -14.17 -0.20 -3.92
C THR A 80 -15.39 -0.79 -3.20
N GLY A 81 -15.22 -1.93 -2.55
CA GLY A 81 -16.24 -2.58 -1.73
C GLY A 81 -16.47 -1.89 -0.39
N MET A 82 -17.27 -2.52 0.45
CA MET A 82 -17.50 -2.06 1.82
C MET A 82 -16.44 -2.58 2.81
N GLY A 83 -15.45 -3.30 2.30
CA GLY A 83 -14.40 -3.93 3.07
C GLY A 83 -13.19 -3.03 3.32
N ASN A 84 -12.08 -3.67 3.62
CA ASN A 84 -10.79 -3.02 3.80
C ASN A 84 -9.74 -3.78 2.97
N LEU A 85 -8.71 -3.07 2.50
CA LEU A 85 -7.59 -3.71 1.86
C LEU A 85 -6.58 -4.19 2.91
N TYR A 86 -6.29 -5.49 2.89
CA TYR A 86 -5.25 -6.11 3.70
C TYR A 86 -4.10 -6.62 2.85
N ILE A 87 -2.88 -6.29 3.23
CA ILE A 87 -1.67 -6.96 2.75
C ILE A 87 -1.16 -7.84 3.89
N ARG A 88 -1.08 -9.15 3.64
CA ARG A 88 -0.78 -10.16 4.65
C ARG A 88 0.37 -11.06 4.24
N ASN A 89 1.06 -11.60 5.23
CA ASN A 89 1.94 -12.75 5.07
C ASN A 89 1.34 -13.92 5.87
N GLY A 90 0.82 -14.93 5.19
CA GLY A 90 0.01 -15.97 5.79
C GLY A 90 -1.24 -15.37 6.47
N THR A 91 -1.40 -15.64 7.76
CA THR A 91 -2.51 -15.08 8.56
C THR A 91 -2.18 -13.74 9.22
N LYS A 92 -0.91 -13.28 9.09
CA LYS A 92 -0.41 -12.07 9.77
C LYS A 92 -0.65 -10.84 8.92
N ASN A 93 -1.21 -9.78 9.52
CA ASN A 93 -1.34 -8.49 8.88
C ASN A 93 0.02 -7.81 8.79
N SER A 94 0.31 -7.20 7.64
CA SER A 94 1.45 -6.31 7.41
C SER A 94 0.97 -4.89 7.21
N ILE A 95 -0.01 -4.69 6.32
CA ILE A 95 -0.64 -3.40 6.06
C ILE A 95 -2.16 -3.58 6.08
N TRP A 96 -2.84 -2.64 6.67
CA TRP A 96 -4.29 -2.54 6.66
C TRP A 96 -4.71 -1.13 6.25
N CYS A 97 -5.25 -1.00 5.03
CA CYS A 97 -5.90 0.22 4.58
C CYS A 97 -7.38 0.11 4.92
N LYS A 98 -7.81 0.90 5.88
CA LYS A 98 -9.18 0.86 6.39
C LYS A 98 -10.09 1.76 5.57
N THR A 99 -11.28 1.29 5.27
CA THR A 99 -12.35 2.13 4.74
C THR A 99 -12.56 3.32 5.68
N GLY A 100 -12.52 4.52 5.13
CA GLY A 100 -12.61 5.76 5.92
C GLY A 100 -11.27 6.45 6.22
N GLY A 101 -10.14 5.91 5.77
CA GLY A 101 -8.90 6.68 5.62
C GLY A 101 -7.71 6.29 6.50
N GLN A 102 -7.88 5.40 7.46
CA GLN A 102 -6.75 4.93 8.29
C GLN A 102 -5.85 3.96 7.53
N VAL A 103 -4.51 4.13 7.67
CA VAL A 103 -3.51 3.13 7.29
C VAL A 103 -2.78 2.66 8.53
N ASN A 104 -2.75 1.35 8.76
CA ASN A 104 -2.07 0.72 9.87
C ASN A 104 -0.94 -0.18 9.34
N LEU A 105 0.22 -0.11 9.98
CA LEU A 105 1.35 -1.00 9.74
C LEU A 105 1.55 -1.89 10.96
N TYR A 106 1.85 -3.16 10.71
CA TYR A 106 1.95 -4.17 11.74
C TYR A 106 3.30 -4.88 11.75
N PHE A 107 3.71 -5.32 12.90
CA PHE A 107 4.76 -6.30 13.10
C PHE A 107 4.21 -7.43 13.95
N ASN A 108 4.13 -8.64 13.40
CA ASN A 108 3.56 -9.82 14.06
C ASN A 108 2.13 -9.59 14.63
N ASP A 109 1.22 -9.00 13.82
CA ASP A 109 -0.14 -8.59 14.20
C ASP A 109 -0.21 -7.51 15.30
N VAL A 110 0.91 -6.98 15.76
CA VAL A 110 0.94 -5.84 16.67
C VAL A 110 1.06 -4.56 15.85
N LYS A 111 0.07 -3.68 15.98
CA LYS A 111 0.08 -2.38 15.29
C LYS A 111 1.24 -1.53 15.80
N LYS A 112 2.08 -1.04 14.88
CA LYS A 112 3.26 -0.21 15.16
C LYS A 112 3.13 1.22 14.67
N PHE A 113 2.37 1.43 13.60
CA PHE A 113 2.13 2.75 13.02
C PHE A 113 0.66 2.86 12.61
N GLU A 114 0.11 4.04 12.77
CA GLU A 114 -1.27 4.37 12.40
C GLU A 114 -1.38 5.80 11.91
N THR A 115 -2.05 6.03 10.78
CA THR A 115 -2.45 7.38 10.38
C THR A 115 -3.76 7.78 11.05
N THR A 116 -3.86 9.05 11.45
CA THR A 116 -5.07 9.62 12.06
C THR A 116 -5.39 10.95 11.37
N ASN A 117 -6.57 11.52 11.65
CA ASN A 117 -6.93 12.85 11.15
C ASN A 117 -6.04 14.00 11.69
N HIS A 118 -5.28 13.76 12.76
CA HIS A 118 -4.40 14.74 13.39
C HIS A 118 -2.90 14.44 13.17
N GLY A 119 -2.57 13.38 12.41
CA GLY A 119 -1.19 12.98 12.15
C GLY A 119 -0.98 11.48 12.20
N ALA A 120 0.06 11.02 12.88
CA ALA A 120 0.40 9.61 12.97
C ALA A 120 0.73 9.21 14.42
N ILE A 121 0.44 7.94 14.74
CA ILE A 121 0.79 7.33 16.03
C ILE A 121 1.83 6.25 15.77
N VAL A 122 2.93 6.29 16.52
CA VAL A 122 3.94 5.23 16.57
C VAL A 122 3.84 4.53 17.92
N THR A 123 3.63 3.23 17.90
CA THR A 123 3.60 2.41 19.13
C THR A 123 4.94 1.70 19.28
N GLY A 124 5.77 2.19 20.18
CA GLY A 124 7.11 1.71 20.44
C GLY A 124 8.16 2.81 20.30
N ILE A 125 9.37 2.43 19.86
CA ILE A 125 10.49 3.34 19.69
C ILE A 125 10.50 3.86 18.24
N LEU A 126 10.54 5.18 18.08
CA LEU A 126 10.85 5.84 16.82
C LEU A 126 12.33 6.23 16.81
N THR A 127 13.11 5.60 15.94
CA THR A 127 14.51 5.97 15.71
C THR A 127 14.59 6.82 14.44
N ALA A 128 15.09 8.01 14.55
CA ALA A 128 15.32 8.92 13.43
C ALA A 128 16.71 9.56 13.54
N THR A 129 17.35 9.82 12.41
CA THR A 129 18.64 10.55 12.35
C THR A 129 18.47 12.03 12.66
N GLY A 130 17.26 12.54 12.62
CA GLY A 130 16.90 13.92 12.97
C GLY A 130 15.43 14.18 12.77
N PHE A 131 14.92 15.18 13.46
CA PHE A 131 13.61 15.75 13.24
C PHE A 131 13.79 17.16 12.69
N SER A 132 13.19 17.46 11.55
CA SER A 132 13.20 18.80 10.96
C SER A 132 11.90 19.53 11.30
N GLY A 133 12.02 20.72 11.85
CA GLY A 133 10.89 21.54 12.31
C GLY A 133 10.61 21.39 13.81
N PRO A 134 9.65 22.14 14.34
CA PRO A 134 9.30 22.09 15.75
C PRO A 134 8.67 20.74 16.09
N LEU A 135 9.12 20.12 17.19
CA LEU A 135 8.52 18.90 17.76
C LEU A 135 7.14 19.16 18.39
N SER A 136 6.72 20.40 18.47
CA SER A 136 5.36 20.82 18.84
C SER A 136 4.78 21.69 17.73
N ASN A 137 3.47 21.57 17.49
CA ASN A 137 2.77 22.57 16.68
C ASN A 137 2.61 23.89 17.46
N ALA A 138 2.28 24.98 16.78
CA ALA A 138 2.15 26.32 17.36
C ALA A 138 1.13 26.43 18.51
N SER A 139 0.35 25.40 18.78
CA SER A 139 -0.64 25.32 19.85
C SER A 139 -0.53 24.06 20.70
N GLY A 140 0.52 23.25 20.52
CA GLY A 140 0.70 21.96 21.18
C GLY A 140 1.66 21.98 22.35
N ILE A 141 1.44 21.09 23.30
CA ILE A 141 2.33 20.78 24.41
C ILE A 141 3.15 19.56 24.02
N SER A 142 4.48 19.66 24.06
CA SER A 142 5.36 18.48 23.97
C SER A 142 5.67 18.00 25.38
N THR A 143 5.24 16.78 25.69
CA THR A 143 5.51 16.14 26.98
C THR A 143 6.60 15.11 26.80
N PHE A 144 7.69 15.26 27.52
CA PHE A 144 8.76 14.27 27.63
C PHE A 144 8.77 13.73 29.04
N TYR A 145 8.73 12.41 29.19
CA TYR A 145 8.90 11.79 30.51
C TYR A 145 10.36 11.90 30.94
N ASP A 146 11.28 11.61 30.02
CA ASP A 146 12.72 11.83 30.20
C ASP A 146 13.30 12.52 28.97
N LEU A 147 13.94 13.65 29.13
CA LEU A 147 14.69 14.35 28.09
C LEU A 147 16.18 14.32 28.42
N ARG A 148 16.95 13.55 27.65
CA ARG A 148 18.42 13.56 27.72
C ARG A 148 19.00 14.41 26.58
N VAL A 149 19.60 15.53 26.93
CA VAL A 149 20.36 16.37 25.99
C VAL A 149 21.85 16.10 26.21
N THR A 150 22.53 15.57 25.20
CA THR A 150 23.95 15.19 25.28
C THR A 150 24.89 16.34 24.95
N ASN A 151 24.34 17.47 24.48
CA ASN A 151 25.10 18.66 24.14
C ASN A 151 24.42 19.87 24.78
N ASN A 152 23.99 20.88 24.06
CA ASN A 152 23.43 22.10 24.61
C ASN A 152 21.89 22.07 24.59
N LEU A 153 21.26 22.46 25.68
CA LEU A 153 19.83 22.79 25.74
C LEU A 153 19.70 24.31 25.74
N THR A 154 19.07 24.89 24.70
CA THR A 154 18.71 26.29 24.65
C THR A 154 17.20 26.43 24.81
N VAL A 155 16.76 27.20 25.79
CA VAL A 155 15.36 27.59 26.00
C VAL A 155 15.20 29.03 25.69
N GLU A 156 14.56 29.38 24.57
CA GLU A 156 14.35 30.76 24.10
C GLU A 156 13.05 31.39 24.59
N GLY A 157 12.32 30.74 25.46
CA GLY A 157 11.04 31.19 26.01
C GLY A 157 11.11 31.46 27.49
N THR A 158 9.94 31.74 28.08
CA THR A 158 9.82 31.89 29.53
C THR A 158 9.72 30.51 30.15
N THR A 159 10.63 30.19 31.07
CA THR A 159 10.54 29.00 31.93
C THR A 159 9.73 29.36 33.16
N THR A 160 8.50 28.83 33.28
CA THR A 160 7.60 29.18 34.40
C THR A 160 7.89 28.38 35.65
N THR A 161 8.39 27.19 35.56
CA THR A 161 8.75 26.34 36.68
C THR A 161 9.89 25.43 36.31
N LEU A 162 11.00 25.50 37.01
CA LEU A 162 12.08 24.54 36.98
C LEU A 162 12.19 23.95 38.35
N ASP A 163 11.38 22.90 38.61
CA ASP A 163 11.44 22.13 39.87
C ASP A 163 12.43 21.00 39.68
N THR A 164 13.69 21.27 40.00
CA THR A 164 14.76 20.31 39.77
C THR A 164 15.88 20.44 40.79
N ASN A 165 16.51 19.32 41.10
CA ASN A 165 17.82 19.30 41.74
C ASN A 165 18.89 19.50 40.70
N LEU A 166 19.52 20.65 40.70
CA LEU A 166 20.68 20.95 39.84
C LEU A 166 21.92 20.29 40.48
N ILE A 167 22.34 19.17 39.90
CA ILE A 167 23.52 18.41 40.32
C ILE A 167 24.64 18.63 39.32
N GLY A 168 25.83 18.99 39.76
CA GLY A 168 27.01 19.20 38.90
C GLY A 168 26.92 20.47 38.05
N VAL A 169 26.34 21.53 38.58
CA VAL A 169 26.24 22.82 37.90
C VAL A 169 27.50 23.62 38.19
N ASP A 170 28.29 23.94 37.16
CA ASP A 170 29.50 24.76 37.32
C ASP A 170 29.19 26.23 37.53
N ARG A 171 28.08 26.74 36.95
CA ARG A 171 27.68 28.13 37.03
C ARG A 171 26.19 28.35 36.85
N VAL A 172 25.59 29.15 37.70
CA VAL A 172 24.24 29.72 37.54
C VAL A 172 24.39 31.25 37.48
N GLU A 173 23.98 31.83 36.38
CA GLU A 173 23.87 33.29 36.26
C GLU A 173 22.41 33.69 36.41
N VAL A 174 22.14 34.56 37.36
CA VAL A 174 20.82 35.16 37.58
C VAL A 174 20.95 36.63 37.23
N GLY A 175 20.22 37.03 36.15
CA GLY A 175 20.17 38.42 35.71
C GLY A 175 18.99 39.18 36.30
#